data_f0d8dbdca23e8519c1abdc54b3f368c8
#
_entry.id   f0d8dbdca23e8519c1abdc54b3f368c8
#
_cell.length_a   1.000
_cell.length_b   1.000
_cell.length_c   1.000
_cell.angle_alpha   90.00
_cell.angle_beta   90.00
_cell.angle_gamma   90.00
#
_symmetry.space_group_name_H-M   'P 1'
#
loop_
_entity.id
_entity.type
_entity.pdbx_description
1 polymer ?
#
loop_
_entity_poly.entity_id
_entity_poly.type
_entity_poly.pdbx_seq_one_letter_code
_entity_poly.pdbx_strand_id
1 'polypeptide(L)'
;FHQLTGGASNYTIEKNGQTITMADIQPYDVVTYDSVANKLIVSDLRLPCVCESAEPNPRAPQKITVLGHEFTVLESALESIQSFDVGKTVVLLLTADGNVAGMAEPGAKTRSTAIGLAEGSSVKVFLPAGGTIELKSSSSLSDSVKDQLVTVSSSKAGVISASRMSDRSVGGVFDLQKMTLGSYPVTAGVHVFERVSGSTVVQLELADIQAHSIPGDKIATYHLNSSDMVDFIILEGATGDAYRYGLFFAETREVNQPGEGDEPGKVSYVRTLRFESPKWSSDFDNRVGYIGDNGVPGGVAVDGDGKLRSRVTLEAVEGVSRSDFFVSNGASYVNAGGKVYQVSNKVVCYNTTTKVWFTGDDPLYQIRAYSDDLTIYVDPYGEKVRVITTQ
;
A
#
# COMPACT_ATOMS: atom_id res chain seq x y z
N PHE A 1 21.73 -16.68 -24.49
CA PHE A 1 21.65 -15.21 -24.45
C PHE A 1 22.00 -14.53 -25.77
N HIS A 2 22.92 -15.08 -26.56
CA HIS A 2 23.27 -14.50 -27.87
C HIS A 2 22.06 -14.34 -28.81
N GLN A 3 21.16 -15.31 -28.84
CA GLN A 3 19.92 -15.20 -29.61
C GLN A 3 18.96 -14.17 -29.02
N LEU A 4 18.84 -14.11 -27.69
CA LEU A 4 17.97 -13.18 -26.99
C LEU A 4 18.41 -11.72 -27.21
N THR A 5 19.70 -11.43 -27.18
CA THR A 5 20.26 -10.10 -27.34
C THR A 5 20.48 -9.69 -28.81
N GLY A 6 20.18 -10.58 -29.78
CA GLY A 6 20.48 -10.34 -31.19
C GLY A 6 21.98 -10.15 -31.47
N GLY A 7 22.84 -10.73 -30.63
CA GLY A 7 24.31 -10.60 -30.71
C GLY A 7 24.89 -9.36 -30.04
N ALA A 8 24.06 -8.57 -29.30
CA ALA A 8 24.58 -7.45 -28.52
C ALA A 8 25.63 -7.90 -27.50
N SER A 9 26.61 -7.09 -27.26
CA SER A 9 27.65 -7.30 -26.25
C SER A 9 27.61 -6.18 -25.21
N ASN A 10 28.29 -6.38 -24.10
CA ASN A 10 28.42 -5.40 -23.02
C ASN A 10 27.09 -5.05 -22.34
N TYR A 11 26.11 -5.97 -22.37
CA TYR A 11 24.88 -5.81 -21.61
C TYR A 11 25.12 -6.04 -20.12
N THR A 12 24.32 -5.37 -19.30
CA THR A 12 24.26 -5.66 -17.86
C THR A 12 23.12 -6.64 -17.57
N ILE A 13 23.26 -7.41 -16.50
CA ILE A 13 22.20 -8.31 -16.04
C ILE A 13 21.69 -7.77 -14.71
N GLU A 14 20.38 -7.58 -14.61
CA GLU A 14 19.75 -7.04 -13.41
C GLU A 14 18.66 -7.99 -12.91
N LYS A 15 18.67 -8.24 -11.59
CA LYS A 15 17.62 -8.96 -10.88
C LYS A 15 17.29 -8.21 -9.60
N ASN A 16 16.01 -7.93 -9.34
CA ASN A 16 15.56 -7.23 -8.14
C ASN A 16 16.26 -5.88 -7.89
N GLY A 17 16.57 -5.14 -8.97
CA GLY A 17 17.26 -3.86 -8.88
C GLY A 17 18.77 -3.93 -8.64
N GLN A 18 19.35 -5.13 -8.65
CA GLN A 18 20.80 -5.33 -8.52
C GLN A 18 21.41 -5.86 -9.80
N THR A 19 22.64 -5.40 -10.09
CA THR A 19 23.47 -6.03 -11.12
C THR A 19 23.98 -7.37 -10.60
N ILE A 20 23.75 -8.41 -11.40
CA ILE A 20 24.13 -9.78 -11.11
C ILE A 20 25.00 -10.35 -12.25
N THR A 21 25.50 -11.56 -12.07
CA THR A 21 26.18 -12.34 -13.09
C THR A 21 25.29 -13.45 -13.65
N MET A 22 25.70 -14.08 -14.73
CA MET A 22 24.96 -15.24 -15.28
C MET A 22 24.89 -16.41 -14.28
N ALA A 23 25.86 -16.54 -13.39
CA ALA A 23 25.89 -17.61 -12.39
C ALA A 23 24.80 -17.45 -11.31
N ASP A 24 24.27 -16.25 -11.15
CA ASP A 24 23.23 -15.94 -10.17
C ASP A 24 21.82 -16.22 -10.69
N ILE A 25 21.66 -16.50 -11.99
CA ILE A 25 20.37 -16.86 -12.60
C ILE A 25 20.02 -18.29 -12.19
N GLN A 26 18.84 -18.46 -11.63
CA GLN A 26 18.37 -19.71 -11.10
C GLN A 26 17.41 -20.43 -12.08
N PRO A 27 17.24 -21.75 -11.97
CA PRO A 27 16.19 -22.47 -12.71
C PRO A 27 14.82 -21.83 -12.50
N TYR A 28 14.06 -21.73 -13.59
CA TYR A 28 12.74 -21.08 -13.65
C TYR A 28 12.75 -19.55 -13.52
N ASP A 29 13.90 -18.90 -13.51
CA ASP A 29 13.94 -17.46 -13.74
C ASP A 29 13.63 -17.14 -15.20
N VAL A 30 12.93 -16.04 -15.40
CA VAL A 30 12.63 -15.50 -16.73
C VAL A 30 13.62 -14.39 -17.04
N VAL A 31 14.19 -14.42 -18.25
CA VAL A 31 15.13 -13.40 -18.71
C VAL A 31 14.55 -12.67 -19.91
N THR A 32 14.44 -11.36 -19.84
CA THR A 32 14.02 -10.49 -20.94
C THR A 32 15.15 -9.53 -21.30
N TYR A 33 15.20 -9.11 -22.57
CA TYR A 33 16.18 -8.15 -23.03
C TYR A 33 15.56 -6.79 -23.32
N ASP A 34 15.99 -5.79 -22.57
CA ASP A 34 15.70 -4.39 -22.87
C ASP A 34 16.79 -3.86 -23.81
N SER A 35 16.44 -3.73 -25.09
CA SER A 35 17.38 -3.28 -26.12
C SER A 35 17.71 -1.78 -26.03
N VAL A 36 16.83 -0.99 -25.40
CA VAL A 36 17.06 0.45 -25.21
C VAL A 36 18.10 0.68 -24.12
N ALA A 37 17.94 -0.01 -22.99
CA ALA A 37 18.87 0.07 -21.87
C ALA A 37 20.09 -0.85 -22.02
N ASN A 38 20.13 -1.70 -23.05
CA ASN A 38 21.09 -2.79 -23.24
C ASN A 38 21.25 -3.64 -21.98
N LYS A 39 20.13 -4.14 -21.47
CA LYS A 39 20.04 -4.81 -20.18
C LYS A 39 19.25 -6.11 -20.28
N LEU A 40 19.75 -7.17 -19.65
CA LEU A 40 18.98 -8.37 -19.36
C LEU A 40 18.27 -8.18 -18.01
N ILE A 41 16.96 -8.30 -18.01
CA ILE A 41 16.13 -8.21 -16.80
C ILE A 41 15.70 -9.61 -16.42
N VAL A 42 16.06 -10.01 -15.21
CA VAL A 42 15.73 -11.33 -14.64
C VAL A 42 14.57 -11.19 -13.67
N SER A 43 13.52 -11.99 -13.88
CA SER A 43 12.35 -12.08 -13.02
C SER A 43 12.21 -13.48 -12.45
N ASP A 44 11.97 -13.58 -11.17
CA ASP A 44 11.61 -14.81 -10.49
C ASP A 44 10.13 -14.85 -10.09
N LEU A 45 9.30 -14.02 -10.74
CA LEU A 45 7.87 -13.96 -10.48
C LEU A 45 7.16 -15.23 -10.96
N ARG A 46 6.59 -15.97 -10.00
CA ARG A 46 5.94 -17.27 -10.21
C ARG A 46 4.55 -17.25 -9.61
N LEU A 47 3.58 -17.70 -10.38
CA LEU A 47 2.19 -17.82 -9.95
C LEU A 47 1.68 -19.24 -10.17
N PRO A 48 1.66 -20.11 -9.16
CA PRO A 48 0.94 -21.36 -9.19
C PRO A 48 -0.56 -21.11 -9.30
N CYS A 49 -1.21 -21.66 -10.31
CA CYS A 49 -2.60 -21.39 -10.61
C CYS A 49 -3.24 -22.49 -11.44
N VAL A 50 -4.52 -22.32 -11.72
CA VAL A 50 -5.27 -23.11 -12.70
C VAL A 50 -5.55 -22.23 -13.92
N CYS A 51 -5.10 -22.63 -15.09
CA CYS A 51 -5.41 -21.96 -16.35
C CYS A 51 -6.90 -22.15 -16.67
N GLU A 52 -7.67 -21.06 -16.71
CA GLU A 52 -9.12 -21.09 -16.91
C GLU A 52 -9.50 -21.09 -18.39
N SER A 53 -8.78 -20.33 -19.20
CA SER A 53 -8.92 -20.29 -20.65
C SER A 53 -7.61 -19.93 -21.34
N ALA A 54 -7.49 -20.31 -22.61
CA ALA A 54 -6.34 -20.02 -23.44
C ALA A 54 -6.82 -19.70 -24.86
N GLU A 55 -6.54 -18.53 -25.36
CA GLU A 55 -7.05 -18.00 -26.63
C GLU A 55 -5.93 -17.60 -27.58
N PRO A 56 -6.09 -17.72 -28.91
CA PRO A 56 -7.23 -18.34 -29.64
C PRO A 56 -7.22 -19.86 -29.62
N ASN A 57 -6.09 -20.48 -29.25
CA ASN A 57 -5.92 -21.93 -29.26
C ASN A 57 -5.11 -22.36 -28.03
N PRO A 58 -5.56 -23.36 -27.25
CA PRO A 58 -4.86 -23.83 -26.06
C PRO A 58 -3.42 -24.33 -26.31
N ARG A 59 -3.09 -24.76 -27.53
CA ARG A 59 -1.73 -25.21 -27.86
C ARG A 59 -0.81 -24.10 -28.38
N ALA A 60 -1.38 -22.97 -28.77
CA ALA A 60 -0.64 -21.78 -29.20
C ALA A 60 -1.41 -20.52 -28.81
N PRO A 61 -1.59 -20.29 -27.50
CA PRO A 61 -2.35 -19.15 -27.03
C PRO A 61 -1.54 -17.85 -27.18
N GLN A 62 -2.24 -16.76 -27.41
CA GLN A 62 -1.70 -15.39 -27.28
C GLN A 62 -2.08 -14.79 -25.93
N LYS A 63 -3.13 -15.35 -25.30
CA LYS A 63 -3.66 -14.92 -24.01
C LYS A 63 -4.09 -16.10 -23.18
N ILE A 64 -3.88 -16.00 -21.87
CA ILE A 64 -4.32 -16.96 -20.86
C ILE A 64 -5.07 -16.20 -19.77
N THR A 65 -6.26 -16.69 -19.40
CA THR A 65 -7.02 -16.13 -18.28
C THR A 65 -6.80 -16.97 -17.02
N VAL A 66 -6.44 -16.28 -15.94
CA VAL A 66 -6.27 -16.85 -14.61
C VAL A 66 -6.83 -15.85 -13.60
N LEU A 67 -7.74 -16.30 -12.73
CA LEU A 67 -8.31 -15.47 -11.65
C LEU A 67 -8.84 -14.13 -12.17
N GLY A 68 -9.56 -14.17 -13.30
CA GLY A 68 -10.14 -12.99 -13.94
C GLY A 68 -9.14 -12.03 -14.61
N HIS A 69 -7.84 -12.33 -14.57
CA HIS A 69 -6.81 -11.56 -15.25
C HIS A 69 -6.41 -12.22 -16.56
N GLU A 70 -6.30 -11.44 -17.63
CA GLU A 70 -5.87 -11.87 -18.95
C GLU A 70 -4.37 -11.60 -19.11
N PHE A 71 -3.57 -12.66 -19.08
CA PHE A 71 -2.13 -12.59 -19.28
C PHE A 71 -1.78 -12.67 -20.76
N THR A 72 -0.92 -11.79 -21.23
CA THR A 72 -0.28 -11.92 -22.54
C THR A 72 0.74 -13.05 -22.51
N VAL A 73 0.72 -13.90 -23.53
CA VAL A 73 1.64 -15.03 -23.70
C VAL A 73 2.71 -14.69 -24.71
N LEU A 74 3.97 -14.82 -24.30
CA LEU A 74 5.10 -14.59 -25.17
C LEU A 74 5.37 -15.85 -26.02
N GLU A 75 5.95 -15.68 -27.21
CA GLU A 75 6.29 -16.79 -28.10
C GLU A 75 7.22 -17.80 -27.42
N SER A 76 8.12 -17.34 -26.54
CA SER A 76 9.01 -18.21 -25.75
C SER A 76 8.28 -19.21 -24.84
N ALA A 77 7.04 -18.92 -24.47
CA ALA A 77 6.24 -19.80 -23.61
C ALA A 77 5.64 -21.00 -24.36
N LEU A 78 5.49 -20.93 -25.68
CA LEU A 78 4.72 -21.89 -26.46
C LEU A 78 5.22 -23.33 -26.36
N GLU A 79 6.53 -23.52 -26.27
CA GLU A 79 7.09 -24.87 -26.12
C GLU A 79 6.69 -25.49 -24.78
N SER A 80 6.78 -24.77 -23.69
CA SER A 80 6.40 -25.26 -22.36
C SER A 80 4.89 -25.42 -22.21
N ILE A 81 4.09 -24.54 -22.82
CA ILE A 81 2.61 -24.60 -22.77
C ILE A 81 2.04 -25.88 -23.34
N GLN A 82 2.68 -26.46 -24.34
CA GLN A 82 2.19 -27.72 -24.98
C GLN A 82 2.08 -28.90 -24.01
N SER A 83 2.78 -28.84 -22.89
CA SER A 83 2.76 -29.87 -21.85
C SER A 83 1.61 -29.71 -20.84
N PHE A 84 0.82 -28.62 -20.93
CA PHE A 84 -0.23 -28.30 -19.97
C PHE A 84 -1.58 -28.15 -20.62
N ASP A 85 -2.60 -28.60 -19.90
CA ASP A 85 -4.00 -28.49 -20.35
C ASP A 85 -4.73 -27.40 -19.53
N VAL A 86 -5.70 -26.75 -20.19
CA VAL A 86 -6.67 -25.87 -19.52
C VAL A 86 -7.43 -26.65 -18.44
N GLY A 87 -7.62 -26.03 -17.28
CA GLY A 87 -8.25 -26.67 -16.12
C GLY A 87 -7.30 -27.46 -15.23
N LYS A 88 -6.03 -27.55 -15.58
CA LYS A 88 -4.98 -28.16 -14.75
C LYS A 88 -4.15 -27.14 -13.99
N THR A 89 -3.59 -27.57 -12.88
CA THR A 89 -2.66 -26.76 -12.10
C THR A 89 -1.35 -26.60 -12.85
N VAL A 90 -0.87 -25.37 -12.90
CA VAL A 90 0.36 -24.98 -13.58
C VAL A 90 1.02 -23.84 -12.82
N VAL A 91 2.31 -23.62 -13.01
CA VAL A 91 3.00 -22.44 -12.53
C VAL A 91 3.31 -21.53 -13.71
N LEU A 92 2.76 -20.33 -13.73
CA LEU A 92 3.13 -19.31 -14.70
C LEU A 92 4.49 -18.74 -14.32
N LEU A 93 5.43 -18.73 -15.27
CA LEU A 93 6.71 -18.05 -15.17
C LEU A 93 6.57 -16.71 -15.87
N LEU A 94 6.61 -15.63 -15.07
CA LEU A 94 6.25 -14.29 -15.52
C LEU A 94 7.48 -13.40 -15.69
N THR A 95 7.44 -12.57 -16.73
CA THR A 95 8.38 -11.47 -16.89
C THR A 95 8.20 -10.44 -15.77
N ALA A 96 9.14 -9.52 -15.64
CA ALA A 96 9.05 -8.45 -14.62
C ALA A 96 7.81 -7.55 -14.79
N ASP A 97 7.27 -7.45 -15.99
CA ASP A 97 6.06 -6.71 -16.34
C ASP A 97 4.80 -7.58 -16.43
N GLY A 98 4.89 -8.87 -16.04
CA GLY A 98 3.72 -9.73 -15.83
C GLY A 98 3.26 -10.51 -17.07
N ASN A 99 4.06 -10.65 -18.14
CA ASN A 99 3.73 -11.50 -19.27
C ASN A 99 4.17 -12.95 -19.04
N VAL A 100 3.44 -13.91 -19.60
CA VAL A 100 3.80 -15.32 -19.50
C VAL A 100 4.92 -15.66 -20.46
N ALA A 101 6.09 -15.97 -19.91
CA ALA A 101 7.28 -16.39 -20.67
C ALA A 101 7.51 -17.90 -20.66
N GLY A 102 6.80 -18.64 -19.81
CA GLY A 102 6.85 -20.09 -19.72
C GLY A 102 5.88 -20.64 -18.70
N MET A 103 5.76 -21.97 -18.69
CA MET A 103 5.00 -22.72 -17.70
C MET A 103 5.87 -23.83 -17.12
N ALA A 104 5.62 -24.14 -15.83
CA ALA A 104 6.32 -25.21 -15.13
C ALA A 104 5.35 -26.05 -14.29
N GLU A 105 5.80 -27.23 -13.90
CA GLU A 105 5.08 -28.08 -12.96
C GLU A 105 5.11 -27.49 -11.54
N PRO A 106 3.99 -27.59 -10.80
CA PRO A 106 3.98 -27.23 -9.38
C PRO A 106 4.97 -28.10 -8.58
N GLY A 107 5.76 -27.45 -7.72
CA GLY A 107 6.74 -28.16 -6.90
C GLY A 107 7.49 -27.24 -5.94
N ALA A 108 8.43 -27.80 -5.21
CA ALA A 108 9.19 -27.06 -4.21
C ALA A 108 10.03 -25.90 -4.80
N LYS A 109 10.50 -26.05 -6.04
CA LYS A 109 11.31 -25.03 -6.73
C LYS A 109 10.48 -24.01 -7.49
N THR A 110 9.17 -24.23 -7.60
CA THR A 110 8.22 -23.39 -8.35
C THR A 110 7.11 -22.83 -7.46
N ARG A 111 7.38 -22.68 -6.17
CA ARG A 111 6.45 -22.03 -5.22
C ARG A 111 6.15 -20.60 -5.65
N SER A 112 4.99 -20.13 -5.23
CA SER A 112 4.59 -18.74 -5.50
C SER A 112 5.59 -17.75 -4.91
N THR A 113 5.96 -16.77 -5.73
CA THR A 113 6.67 -15.57 -5.33
C THR A 113 5.79 -14.33 -5.53
N ALA A 114 4.52 -14.52 -5.94
CA ALA A 114 3.57 -13.44 -6.15
C ALA A 114 3.07 -12.89 -4.81
N ILE A 115 3.41 -11.65 -4.51
CA ILE A 115 3.00 -10.93 -3.31
C ILE A 115 2.06 -9.81 -3.71
N GLY A 116 0.96 -9.68 -2.98
CA GLY A 116 -0.04 -8.66 -3.26
C GLY A 116 -0.81 -8.22 -2.01
N LEU A 117 -1.57 -7.14 -2.18
CA LEU A 117 -2.49 -6.61 -1.18
C LEU A 117 -3.89 -7.21 -1.42
N ALA A 118 -4.42 -7.89 -0.40
CA ALA A 118 -5.75 -8.49 -0.46
C ALA A 118 -6.82 -7.45 -0.13
N GLU A 119 -7.79 -7.28 -1.04
CA GLU A 119 -8.89 -6.34 -0.88
C GLU A 119 -10.21 -7.01 -1.33
N GLY A 120 -11.16 -7.15 -0.40
CA GLY A 120 -12.46 -7.74 -0.72
C GLY A 120 -12.36 -9.19 -1.23
N SER A 121 -12.59 -9.40 -2.52
CA SER A 121 -12.46 -10.69 -3.24
C SER A 121 -11.30 -10.71 -4.22
N SER A 122 -10.42 -9.71 -4.20
CA SER A 122 -9.30 -9.58 -5.12
C SER A 122 -7.97 -9.41 -4.41
N VAL A 123 -6.88 -9.63 -5.14
CA VAL A 123 -5.52 -9.34 -4.69
C VAL A 123 -4.82 -8.54 -5.78
N LYS A 124 -4.26 -7.39 -5.40
CA LYS A 124 -3.39 -6.59 -6.26
C LYS A 124 -1.96 -7.07 -6.09
N VAL A 125 -1.47 -7.84 -7.04
CA VAL A 125 -0.11 -8.40 -7.04
C VAL A 125 0.88 -7.36 -7.56
N PHE A 126 1.94 -7.12 -6.82
CA PHE A 126 3.01 -6.19 -7.20
C PHE A 126 3.93 -6.82 -8.25
N LEU A 127 4.22 -6.06 -9.31
CA LEU A 127 5.13 -6.48 -10.37
C LEU A 127 6.56 -5.96 -10.11
N PRO A 128 7.59 -6.76 -10.41
CA PRO A 128 8.99 -6.31 -10.28
C PRO A 128 9.33 -5.05 -11.10
N ALA A 129 8.71 -4.88 -12.26
CA ALA A 129 8.90 -3.69 -13.12
C ALA A 129 8.12 -2.46 -12.63
N GLY A 130 7.32 -2.59 -11.58
CA GLY A 130 6.40 -1.57 -11.07
C GLY A 130 4.95 -1.80 -11.50
N GLY A 131 4.04 -1.17 -10.76
CA GLY A 131 2.61 -1.38 -10.93
C GLY A 131 2.09 -2.67 -10.32
N THR A 132 0.84 -2.97 -10.59
CA THR A 132 0.13 -4.15 -10.05
C THR A 132 -0.72 -4.81 -11.12
N ILE A 133 -0.99 -6.09 -10.94
CA ILE A 133 -2.07 -6.81 -11.62
C ILE A 133 -3.13 -7.20 -10.60
N GLU A 134 -4.39 -7.15 -11.00
CA GLU A 134 -5.51 -7.55 -10.15
C GLU A 134 -5.95 -8.98 -10.47
N LEU A 135 -5.90 -9.86 -9.46
CA LEU A 135 -6.43 -11.20 -9.50
C LEU A 135 -7.74 -11.24 -8.70
N LYS A 136 -8.79 -11.82 -9.28
CA LYS A 136 -10.13 -11.86 -8.69
C LYS A 136 -10.53 -13.29 -8.33
N SER A 137 -11.06 -13.45 -7.12
CA SER A 137 -11.66 -14.71 -6.68
C SER A 137 -13.16 -14.67 -6.91
N SER A 138 -13.74 -15.81 -7.28
CA SER A 138 -15.19 -16.01 -7.39
C SER A 138 -15.90 -15.96 -6.02
N SER A 139 -15.16 -16.06 -4.93
CA SER A 139 -15.64 -15.98 -3.55
C SER A 139 -14.84 -14.95 -2.76
N SER A 140 -15.45 -14.41 -1.72
CA SER A 140 -14.75 -13.51 -0.80
C SER A 140 -13.54 -14.19 -0.18
N LEU A 141 -12.47 -13.42 0.00
CA LEU A 141 -11.31 -13.87 0.76
C LEU A 141 -11.65 -14.01 2.25
N SER A 142 -10.93 -14.88 2.94
CA SER A 142 -11.06 -15.04 4.38
C SER A 142 -10.75 -13.72 5.11
N ASP A 143 -11.47 -13.44 6.20
CA ASP A 143 -11.24 -12.24 7.03
C ASP A 143 -9.81 -12.20 7.60
N SER A 144 -9.15 -13.34 7.72
CA SER A 144 -7.77 -13.42 8.20
C SER A 144 -6.73 -12.89 7.21
N VAL A 145 -7.09 -12.74 5.94
CA VAL A 145 -6.19 -12.26 4.87
C VAL A 145 -6.65 -10.95 4.24
N LYS A 146 -7.90 -10.53 4.46
CA LYS A 146 -8.39 -9.24 3.96
C LYS A 146 -7.56 -8.10 4.52
N ASP A 147 -7.31 -7.11 3.68
CA ASP A 147 -6.52 -5.91 3.99
C ASP A 147 -5.09 -6.22 4.45
N GLN A 148 -4.58 -7.41 4.08
CA GLN A 148 -3.24 -7.87 4.42
C GLN A 148 -2.36 -8.02 3.18
N LEU A 149 -1.05 -7.99 3.40
CA LEU A 149 -0.07 -8.39 2.42
C LEU A 149 0.03 -9.91 2.41
N VAL A 150 -0.18 -10.53 1.25
CA VAL A 150 -0.30 -11.97 1.11
C VAL A 150 0.54 -12.53 -0.03
N THR A 151 0.95 -13.78 0.09
CA THR A 151 1.44 -14.59 -1.02
C THR A 151 0.25 -15.27 -1.69
N VAL A 152 0.18 -15.24 -3.02
CA VAL A 152 -0.97 -15.65 -3.81
C VAL A 152 -0.67 -16.91 -4.59
N SER A 153 -1.63 -17.82 -4.63
CA SER A 153 -1.69 -18.96 -5.54
C SER A 153 -3.14 -19.35 -5.81
N SER A 154 -3.36 -20.33 -6.65
CA SER A 154 -4.66 -20.94 -6.85
C SER A 154 -4.49 -22.43 -7.12
N SER A 155 -5.27 -23.26 -6.43
CA SER A 155 -5.36 -24.70 -6.67
C SER A 155 -6.68 -25.11 -7.31
N LYS A 156 -7.62 -24.17 -7.44
CA LYS A 156 -8.94 -24.35 -8.04
C LYS A 156 -9.26 -23.17 -8.93
N ALA A 157 -9.78 -23.43 -10.12
CA ALA A 157 -10.17 -22.40 -11.08
C ALA A 157 -11.07 -21.33 -10.43
N GLY A 158 -10.73 -20.06 -10.65
CA GLY A 158 -11.48 -18.94 -10.15
C GLY A 158 -11.41 -18.71 -8.63
N VAL A 159 -10.59 -19.44 -7.88
CA VAL A 159 -10.49 -19.30 -6.41
C VAL A 159 -9.07 -18.98 -5.99
N ILE A 160 -8.90 -17.83 -5.32
CA ILE A 160 -7.61 -17.43 -4.76
C ILE A 160 -7.32 -18.21 -3.49
N SER A 161 -6.09 -18.72 -3.38
CA SER A 161 -5.45 -19.17 -2.15
C SER A 161 -4.45 -18.12 -1.72
N ALA A 162 -4.68 -17.50 -0.56
CA ALA A 162 -3.84 -16.42 -0.05
C ALA A 162 -3.30 -16.78 1.32
N SER A 163 -2.02 -16.53 1.55
CA SER A 163 -1.34 -16.73 2.83
C SER A 163 -0.76 -15.40 3.31
N ARG A 164 -1.18 -14.98 4.50
CA ARG A 164 -0.66 -13.77 5.15
C ARG A 164 0.83 -13.93 5.46
N MET A 165 1.59 -12.84 5.32
CA MET A 165 2.96 -12.78 5.81
C MET A 165 2.98 -12.84 7.33
N SER A 166 3.81 -13.74 7.88
CA SER A 166 4.00 -13.88 9.33
C SER A 166 4.82 -12.72 9.88
N ASP A 167 4.55 -12.35 11.14
CA ASP A 167 5.35 -11.36 11.83
C ASP A 167 6.79 -11.86 12.00
N ARG A 168 7.74 -10.94 11.83
CA ARG A 168 9.16 -11.23 11.82
C ARG A 168 9.94 -10.04 12.37
N SER A 169 10.62 -10.26 13.49
CA SER A 169 11.45 -9.21 14.08
C SER A 169 12.74 -9.01 13.32
N VAL A 170 13.29 -7.81 13.41
CA VAL A 170 14.58 -7.43 12.87
C VAL A 170 15.46 -6.83 13.95
N GLY A 171 16.75 -7.16 13.94
CA GLY A 171 17.76 -6.47 14.74
C GLY A 171 18.19 -5.18 14.05
N GLY A 172 18.18 -4.06 14.76
CA GLY A 172 18.60 -2.77 14.23
C GLY A 172 17.44 -1.86 13.81
N VAL A 173 17.69 -0.98 12.86
CA VAL A 173 16.75 0.04 12.40
C VAL A 173 16.52 -0.06 10.90
N PHE A 174 15.42 0.48 10.44
CA PHE A 174 15.24 0.83 9.03
C PHE A 174 15.83 2.22 8.79
N ASP A 175 16.99 2.28 8.17
CA ASP A 175 17.67 3.51 7.78
C ASP A 175 17.23 3.90 6.37
N LEU A 176 16.42 4.96 6.26
CA LEU A 176 15.85 5.40 4.99
C LEU A 176 16.88 6.13 4.11
N GLN A 177 17.96 6.64 4.70
CA GLN A 177 19.02 7.30 3.93
C GLN A 177 19.97 6.30 3.30
N LYS A 178 20.36 5.27 4.07
CA LYS A 178 21.27 4.21 3.60
C LYS A 178 20.52 3.09 2.86
N MET A 179 19.20 3.07 2.92
CA MET A 179 18.38 1.98 2.40
C MET A 179 18.82 0.62 2.93
N THR A 180 18.84 0.51 4.26
CA THR A 180 19.15 -0.73 4.98
C THR A 180 18.12 -1.01 6.06
N LEU A 181 17.79 -2.28 6.28
CA LEU A 181 17.00 -2.77 7.39
C LEU A 181 17.85 -3.74 8.21
N GLY A 182 18.33 -3.27 9.37
CA GLY A 182 19.35 -4.00 10.10
C GLY A 182 20.59 -4.25 9.23
N SER A 183 20.94 -5.52 9.01
CA SER A 183 22.05 -5.94 8.15
C SER A 183 21.69 -6.14 6.69
N TYR A 184 20.39 -6.05 6.32
CA TYR A 184 19.92 -6.30 4.97
C TYR A 184 19.86 -5.03 4.13
N PRO A 185 20.31 -5.06 2.86
CA PRO A 185 20.03 -3.99 1.93
C PRO A 185 18.53 -3.95 1.59
N VAL A 186 18.01 -2.75 1.34
CA VAL A 186 16.63 -2.52 0.94
C VAL A 186 16.60 -2.11 -0.53
N THR A 187 15.68 -2.67 -1.31
CA THR A 187 15.54 -2.31 -2.73
C THR A 187 15.08 -0.88 -2.91
N ALA A 188 15.49 -0.22 -3.99
CA ALA A 188 15.02 1.12 -4.34
C ALA A 188 13.49 1.18 -4.54
N GLY A 189 12.90 0.09 -5.03
CA GLY A 189 11.45 -0.06 -5.23
C GLY A 189 10.72 -0.72 -4.06
N VAL A 190 11.25 -0.66 -2.84
CA VAL A 190 10.62 -1.26 -1.65
C VAL A 190 9.20 -0.76 -1.46
N HIS A 191 8.30 -1.69 -1.17
CA HIS A 191 6.92 -1.39 -0.80
C HIS A 191 6.81 -1.30 0.71
N VAL A 192 6.42 -0.13 1.21
CA VAL A 192 6.27 0.12 2.65
C VAL A 192 4.79 0.24 2.98
N PHE A 193 4.39 -0.45 4.03
CA PHE A 193 3.04 -0.45 4.56
C PHE A 193 3.07 -0.12 6.04
N GLU A 194 1.99 0.42 6.58
CA GLU A 194 1.82 0.55 8.02
C GLU A 194 0.53 -0.15 8.43
N ARG A 195 0.63 -0.96 9.47
CA ARG A 195 -0.50 -1.68 10.05
C ARG A 195 -1.33 -0.72 10.91
N VAL A 196 -2.64 -0.72 10.66
CA VAL A 196 -3.61 0.02 11.45
C VAL A 196 -4.61 -0.96 12.04
N SER A 197 -5.09 -0.70 13.25
CA SER A 197 -6.13 -1.51 13.90
C SER A 197 -5.82 -3.03 13.99
N GLY A 198 -4.55 -3.41 14.03
CA GLY A 198 -4.09 -4.80 14.20
C GLY A 198 -4.26 -5.72 12.99
N SER A 199 -5.06 -5.35 11.99
CA SER A 199 -5.40 -6.25 10.88
C SER A 199 -5.34 -5.64 9.48
N THR A 200 -5.43 -4.33 9.34
CA THR A 200 -5.40 -3.64 8.05
C THR A 200 -4.05 -3.02 7.80
N VAL A 201 -3.46 -3.25 6.64
CA VAL A 201 -2.25 -2.55 6.21
C VAL A 201 -2.59 -1.49 5.17
N VAL A 202 -1.95 -0.33 5.29
CA VAL A 202 -2.09 0.80 4.36
C VAL A 202 -0.74 1.04 3.72
N GLN A 203 -0.70 1.13 2.40
CA GLN A 203 0.53 1.42 1.68
C GLN A 203 0.95 2.88 1.89
N LEU A 204 2.25 3.06 2.14
CA LEU A 204 2.88 4.37 2.27
C LEU A 204 3.78 4.64 1.06
N GLU A 205 3.83 5.89 0.65
CA GLU A 205 4.87 6.32 -0.29
C GLU A 205 6.17 6.57 0.48
N LEU A 206 7.25 5.92 0.09
CA LEU A 206 8.54 6.04 0.78
C LEU A 206 9.00 7.52 0.87
N ALA A 207 8.75 8.29 -0.18
CA ALA A 207 9.10 9.72 -0.23
C ALA A 207 8.32 10.59 0.77
N ASP A 208 7.17 10.13 1.24
CA ASP A 208 6.33 10.84 2.20
C ASP A 208 6.77 10.59 3.66
N ILE A 209 7.56 9.57 3.89
CA ILE A 209 8.07 9.24 5.23
C ILE A 209 9.18 10.23 5.59
N GLN A 210 8.83 11.20 6.44
CA GLN A 210 9.73 12.26 6.87
C GLN A 210 10.54 11.84 8.12
N ALA A 211 11.23 10.70 8.03
CA ALA A 211 12.11 10.20 9.07
C ALA A 211 13.44 9.74 8.47
N HIS A 212 14.53 9.89 9.21
CA HIS A 212 15.83 9.35 8.80
C HIS A 212 15.94 7.86 9.08
N SER A 213 15.33 7.42 10.17
CA SER A 213 15.32 6.00 10.55
C SER A 213 14.06 5.66 11.33
N ILE A 214 13.67 4.37 11.26
CA ILE A 214 12.57 3.81 12.03
C ILE A 214 13.14 2.68 12.90
N PRO A 215 12.89 2.70 14.24
CA PRO A 215 13.35 1.66 15.14
C PRO A 215 12.84 0.28 14.77
N GLY A 216 13.65 -0.76 15.05
CA GLY A 216 13.30 -2.14 14.70
C GLY A 216 12.07 -2.68 15.43
N ASP A 217 11.76 -2.18 16.62
CA ASP A 217 10.55 -2.52 17.37
C ASP A 217 9.26 -1.97 16.75
N LYS A 218 9.37 -1.07 15.76
CA LYS A 218 8.28 -0.55 14.92
C LYS A 218 8.15 -1.29 13.59
N ILE A 219 8.91 -2.33 13.36
CA ILE A 219 8.82 -3.19 12.18
C ILE A 219 8.04 -4.45 12.58
N ALA A 220 6.85 -4.63 12.02
CA ALA A 220 6.04 -5.81 12.26
C ALA A 220 6.55 -7.02 11.48
N THR A 221 6.90 -6.81 10.21
CA THR A 221 7.50 -7.84 9.36
C THR A 221 8.19 -7.24 8.14
N TYR A 222 8.97 -8.05 7.47
CA TYR A 222 9.64 -7.73 6.20
C TYR A 222 9.79 -8.99 5.35
N HIS A 223 9.95 -8.80 4.06
CA HIS A 223 10.21 -9.87 3.10
C HIS A 223 11.59 -9.69 2.48
N LEU A 224 12.32 -10.80 2.34
CA LEU A 224 13.56 -10.86 1.58
C LEU A 224 13.28 -11.52 0.23
N ASN A 225 13.63 -10.85 -0.84
CA ASN A 225 13.60 -11.42 -2.18
C ASN A 225 14.72 -12.46 -2.39
N SER A 226 14.77 -13.06 -3.56
CA SER A 226 15.78 -14.08 -3.88
C SER A 226 17.23 -13.58 -3.96
N SER A 227 17.43 -12.27 -3.85
CA SER A 227 18.76 -11.62 -3.77
C SER A 227 19.12 -11.17 -2.35
N ASP A 228 18.40 -11.69 -1.33
CA ASP A 228 18.55 -11.32 0.09
C ASP A 228 18.41 -9.81 0.37
N MET A 229 17.61 -9.12 -0.46
CA MET A 229 17.24 -7.73 -0.25
C MET A 229 15.81 -7.61 0.25
N VAL A 230 15.57 -6.60 1.07
CA VAL A 230 14.23 -6.28 1.55
C VAL A 230 13.42 -5.57 0.46
N ASP A 231 12.31 -6.15 0.04
CA ASP A 231 11.40 -5.61 -0.98
C ASP A 231 10.03 -5.22 -0.44
N PHE A 232 9.64 -5.74 0.73
CA PHE A 232 8.40 -5.36 1.44
C PHE A 232 8.69 -5.16 2.92
N ILE A 233 8.12 -4.10 3.49
CA ILE A 233 8.21 -3.78 4.93
C ILE A 233 6.80 -3.43 5.42
N ILE A 234 6.40 -4.00 6.56
CA ILE A 234 5.19 -3.60 7.28
C ILE A 234 5.62 -2.97 8.60
N LEU A 235 5.28 -1.70 8.77
CA LEU A 235 5.47 -0.93 9.99
C LEU A 235 4.27 -1.09 10.92
N GLU A 236 4.45 -0.78 12.20
CA GLU A 236 3.37 -0.73 13.18
C GLU A 236 3.59 0.41 14.18
N GLY A 237 2.65 1.37 14.22
CA GLY A 237 2.73 2.52 15.12
C GLY A 237 3.99 3.37 14.94
N ALA A 238 4.46 3.53 13.71
CA ALA A 238 5.76 4.13 13.41
C ALA A 238 5.68 5.57 12.90
N THR A 239 4.84 5.82 11.89
CA THR A 239 4.88 7.08 11.15
C THR A 239 3.64 7.94 11.33
N GLY A 240 2.48 7.32 11.51
CA GLY A 240 1.18 7.98 11.45
C GLY A 240 0.75 8.38 10.04
N ASP A 241 1.54 8.06 9.00
CA ASP A 241 1.26 8.46 7.62
C ASP A 241 0.17 7.60 6.95
N ALA A 242 -0.23 6.50 7.59
CA ALA A 242 -1.36 5.67 7.16
C ALA A 242 -2.73 6.33 7.39
N TYR A 243 -2.78 7.43 8.12
CA TYR A 243 -4.00 8.16 8.44
C TYR A 243 -4.15 9.40 7.56
N ARG A 244 -5.39 9.70 7.21
CA ARG A 244 -5.78 10.99 6.65
C ARG A 244 -6.21 11.89 7.79
N TYR A 245 -5.67 13.10 7.86
CA TYR A 245 -5.90 14.03 8.96
C TYR A 245 -6.89 15.13 8.58
N GLY A 246 -7.70 15.54 9.55
CA GLY A 246 -8.76 16.52 9.37
C GLY A 246 -9.57 16.69 10.65
N LEU A 247 -10.88 16.91 10.48
CA LEU A 247 -11.82 17.14 11.58
C LEU A 247 -12.94 16.11 11.57
N PHE A 248 -13.31 15.68 12.77
CA PHE A 248 -14.49 14.86 13.01
C PHE A 248 -15.66 15.72 13.42
N PHE A 249 -16.84 15.44 12.85
CA PHE A 249 -18.12 16.00 13.24
C PHE A 249 -19.10 14.88 13.52
N ALA A 250 -19.97 15.09 14.54
CA ALA A 250 -21.11 14.21 14.74
C ALA A 250 -22.34 14.83 14.07
N GLU A 251 -22.97 14.11 13.17
CA GLU A 251 -24.22 14.51 12.54
C GLU A 251 -25.35 13.57 12.93
N THR A 252 -26.53 14.14 13.15
CA THR A 252 -27.75 13.36 13.38
C THR A 252 -28.61 13.46 12.12
N ARG A 253 -28.89 12.32 11.50
CA ARG A 253 -29.75 12.23 10.34
C ARG A 253 -31.07 11.60 10.73
N GLU A 254 -32.17 12.17 10.23
CA GLU A 254 -33.47 11.58 10.30
C GLU A 254 -33.59 10.48 9.22
N VAL A 255 -33.96 9.29 9.64
CA VAL A 255 -34.19 8.17 8.74
C VAL A 255 -35.67 7.79 8.84
N ASN A 256 -36.39 8.03 7.75
CA ASN A 256 -37.79 7.62 7.62
C ASN A 256 -37.86 6.18 7.14
N GLN A 257 -38.34 5.28 7.96
CA GLN A 257 -38.67 3.91 7.57
C GLN A 257 -40.12 3.86 7.15
N PRO A 258 -40.42 3.58 5.87
CA PRO A 258 -41.81 3.41 5.44
C PRO A 258 -42.44 2.24 6.19
N GLY A 259 -43.69 2.40 6.61
CA GLY A 259 -44.45 1.32 7.22
C GLY A 259 -44.80 0.23 6.21
N GLU A 260 -44.88 -1.01 6.66
CA GLU A 260 -45.39 -2.12 5.84
C GLU A 260 -46.89 -2.32 6.09
N GLY A 261 -47.69 -2.29 5.03
CA GLY A 261 -49.17 -2.42 5.12
C GLY A 261 -49.84 -1.22 5.79
N ASP A 262 -50.68 -1.48 6.76
CA ASP A 262 -51.43 -0.44 7.53
C ASP A 262 -50.63 0.12 8.71
N GLU A 263 -49.39 -0.29 8.91
CA GLU A 263 -48.54 0.24 9.98
C GLU A 263 -47.96 1.62 9.61
N PRO A 264 -48.02 2.61 10.52
CA PRO A 264 -47.43 3.92 10.27
C PRO A 264 -45.91 3.81 10.18
N GLY A 265 -45.31 4.56 9.25
CA GLY A 265 -43.88 4.67 9.14
C GLY A 265 -43.20 5.14 10.44
N LYS A 266 -42.03 4.64 10.72
CA LYS A 266 -41.24 5.03 11.90
C LYS A 266 -40.13 6.02 11.49
N VAL A 267 -40.03 7.11 12.26
CA VAL A 267 -38.92 8.04 12.17
C VAL A 267 -37.89 7.61 13.20
N SER A 268 -36.66 7.34 12.74
CA SER A 268 -35.52 7.09 13.61
C SER A 268 -34.42 8.11 13.34
N TYR A 269 -33.64 8.40 14.36
CA TYR A 269 -32.51 9.30 14.24
C TYR A 269 -31.23 8.47 14.30
N VAL A 270 -30.43 8.52 13.22
CA VAL A 270 -29.15 7.85 13.15
C VAL A 270 -28.06 8.89 13.28
N ARG A 271 -27.14 8.64 14.21
CA ARG A 271 -25.96 9.48 14.39
C ARG A 271 -24.83 8.95 13.53
N THR A 272 -24.33 9.77 12.62
CA THR A 272 -23.21 9.46 11.74
C THR A 272 -21.97 10.25 12.16
N LEU A 273 -20.80 9.68 11.91
CA LEU A 273 -19.52 10.38 12.00
C LEU A 273 -19.19 10.92 10.62
N ARG A 274 -19.15 12.25 10.48
CA ARG A 274 -18.57 12.89 9.31
C ARG A 274 -17.13 13.23 9.60
N PHE A 275 -16.26 12.85 8.67
CA PHE A 275 -14.86 13.27 8.65
C PHE A 275 -14.62 14.20 7.46
N GLU A 276 -13.90 15.29 7.68
CA GLU A 276 -13.66 16.32 6.68
C GLU A 276 -12.19 16.73 6.69
N SER A 277 -11.61 16.84 5.50
CA SER A 277 -10.30 17.42 5.24
C SER A 277 -10.39 18.31 3.99
N PRO A 278 -9.40 19.14 3.64
CA PRO A 278 -9.49 20.07 2.52
C PRO A 278 -9.87 19.46 1.17
N LYS A 279 -9.49 18.21 0.94
CA LYS A 279 -9.67 17.54 -0.37
C LYS A 279 -10.51 16.28 -0.30
N TRP A 280 -10.99 15.91 0.89
CA TRP A 280 -11.70 14.66 1.07
C TRP A 280 -12.65 14.74 2.26
N SER A 281 -13.84 14.20 2.09
CA SER A 281 -14.83 14.03 3.16
C SER A 281 -15.50 12.66 3.02
N SER A 282 -15.88 12.08 4.14
CA SER A 282 -16.64 10.84 4.17
C SER A 282 -17.52 10.78 5.40
N ASP A 283 -18.68 10.15 5.22
CA ASP A 283 -19.58 9.80 6.31
C ASP A 283 -19.36 8.33 6.67
N PHE A 284 -19.17 8.06 7.95
CA PHE A 284 -19.01 6.71 8.44
C PHE A 284 -20.23 6.34 9.29
N ASP A 285 -20.86 5.22 9.00
CA ASP A 285 -21.85 4.62 9.87
C ASP A 285 -21.26 4.39 11.23
N ASN A 286 -21.83 5.01 12.26
CA ASN A 286 -21.11 5.02 13.50
C ASN A 286 -21.95 4.88 14.77
N ARG A 287 -21.41 4.02 15.62
CA ARG A 287 -21.72 3.89 17.03
C ARG A 287 -20.68 4.56 17.91
N VAL A 288 -20.05 5.64 17.48
CA VAL A 288 -19.02 6.32 18.22
C VAL A 288 -19.61 7.34 19.17
N GLY A 289 -19.01 7.49 20.34
CA GLY A 289 -19.40 8.41 21.38
C GLY A 289 -19.43 9.88 20.93
N TYR A 290 -19.85 10.77 21.82
CA TYR A 290 -20.02 12.19 21.56
C TYR A 290 -18.71 12.81 21.01
N ILE A 291 -18.83 13.44 19.85
CA ILE A 291 -17.83 14.32 19.25
C ILE A 291 -18.49 15.70 19.18
N GLY A 292 -17.83 16.74 19.65
CA GLY A 292 -18.40 18.08 19.71
C GLY A 292 -18.85 18.63 18.35
N ASP A 293 -19.78 19.59 18.38
CA ASP A 293 -20.39 20.16 17.18
C ASP A 293 -19.44 21.02 16.33
N ASN A 294 -18.31 21.44 16.90
CA ASN A 294 -17.33 22.32 16.24
C ASN A 294 -16.22 21.59 15.49
N GLY A 295 -16.30 20.29 15.45
CA GLY A 295 -15.26 19.46 14.88
C GLY A 295 -14.11 19.17 15.88
N VAL A 296 -13.56 17.96 15.82
CA VAL A 296 -12.42 17.54 16.63
C VAL A 296 -11.30 17.09 15.70
N PRO A 297 -10.10 17.70 15.80
CA PRO A 297 -8.95 17.27 15.01
C PRO A 297 -8.58 15.82 15.28
N GLY A 298 -8.33 15.08 14.21
CA GLY A 298 -7.97 13.67 14.27
C GLY A 298 -7.62 13.09 12.92
N GLY A 299 -7.47 11.79 12.87
CA GLY A 299 -7.16 11.07 11.66
C GLY A 299 -7.99 9.80 11.49
N VAL A 300 -8.19 9.40 10.24
CA VAL A 300 -8.88 8.17 9.84
C VAL A 300 -8.00 7.32 8.94
N ALA A 301 -8.02 6.01 9.18
CA ALA A 301 -7.51 5.03 8.24
C ALA A 301 -8.68 4.20 7.71
N VAL A 302 -8.73 4.04 6.40
CA VAL A 302 -9.77 3.30 5.69
C VAL A 302 -9.16 2.14 4.92
N ASP A 303 -9.96 1.10 4.68
CA ASP A 303 -9.57 0.01 3.78
C ASP A 303 -9.79 0.36 2.31
N GLY A 304 -9.51 -0.60 1.41
CA GLY A 304 -9.70 -0.44 -0.03
C GLY A 304 -11.14 -0.16 -0.45
N ASP A 305 -12.13 -0.56 0.37
CA ASP A 305 -13.55 -0.29 0.16
C ASP A 305 -14.02 1.05 0.75
N GLY A 306 -13.10 1.80 1.36
CA GLY A 306 -13.39 3.08 2.01
C GLY A 306 -14.06 2.96 3.39
N LYS A 307 -14.09 1.76 3.98
CA LYS A 307 -14.61 1.57 5.34
C LYS A 307 -13.60 2.02 6.37
N LEU A 308 -14.11 2.67 7.42
CA LEU A 308 -13.30 3.08 8.55
C LEU A 308 -12.72 1.86 9.29
N ARG A 309 -11.40 1.79 9.40
CA ARG A 309 -10.67 0.74 10.12
C ARG A 309 -10.06 1.23 11.42
N SER A 310 -9.62 2.46 11.46
CA SER A 310 -9.02 3.04 12.65
C SER A 310 -9.21 4.54 12.69
N ARG A 311 -9.25 5.08 13.89
CA ARG A 311 -9.20 6.50 14.18
C ARG A 311 -8.03 6.80 15.09
N VAL A 312 -7.48 7.98 14.95
CA VAL A 312 -6.47 8.50 15.86
C VAL A 312 -6.90 9.86 16.39
N THR A 313 -6.74 10.05 17.68
CA THR A 313 -6.86 11.35 18.34
C THR A 313 -5.50 12.03 18.36
N LEU A 314 -5.50 13.35 18.32
CA LEU A 314 -4.30 14.17 18.31
C LEU A 314 -4.15 14.89 19.64
N GLU A 315 -2.90 15.09 20.05
CA GLU A 315 -2.59 15.92 21.21
C GLU A 315 -2.59 17.40 20.80
N ALA A 316 -3.36 18.21 21.51
CA ALA A 316 -3.42 19.66 21.28
C ALA A 316 -2.34 20.40 22.07
N VAL A 317 -1.66 21.35 21.41
CA VAL A 317 -0.76 22.31 22.04
C VAL A 317 -1.22 23.70 21.62
N GLU A 318 -1.74 24.45 22.59
CA GLU A 318 -2.32 25.79 22.40
C GLU A 318 -1.28 26.91 22.57
N GLY A 319 -1.63 28.13 22.14
CA GLY A 319 -0.85 29.33 22.34
C GLY A 319 0.45 29.33 21.53
N VAL A 320 0.44 28.80 20.35
CA VAL A 320 1.60 28.76 19.45
C VAL A 320 1.60 30.01 18.57
N SER A 321 2.70 30.73 18.58
CA SER A 321 2.90 31.94 17.76
C SER A 321 3.45 31.55 16.39
N ARG A 322 3.15 32.35 15.36
CA ARG A 322 3.77 32.23 14.03
C ARG A 322 5.30 32.24 14.08
N SER A 323 5.90 32.91 15.05
CA SER A 323 7.35 33.02 15.24
C SER A 323 7.99 31.76 15.83
N ASP A 324 7.18 30.81 16.34
CA ASP A 324 7.66 29.55 16.89
C ASP A 324 8.01 28.53 15.79
N PHE A 325 7.59 28.80 14.56
CA PHE A 325 7.87 27.96 13.40
C PHE A 325 9.20 28.33 12.75
N PHE A 326 9.94 27.31 12.31
CA PHE A 326 11.20 27.47 11.60
C PHE A 326 11.41 26.34 10.59
N VAL A 327 12.35 26.54 9.68
CA VAL A 327 12.75 25.56 8.67
C VAL A 327 14.17 25.11 8.94
N SER A 328 14.41 23.80 8.88
CA SER A 328 15.73 23.20 8.98
C SER A 328 15.83 22.04 7.99
N ASN A 329 16.89 22.03 7.18
CA ASN A 329 17.14 21.01 6.15
C ASN A 329 15.93 20.74 5.23
N GLY A 330 15.19 21.80 4.87
CA GLY A 330 14.03 21.72 3.99
C GLY A 330 12.74 21.21 4.64
N ALA A 331 12.75 20.89 5.92
CA ALA A 331 11.58 20.51 6.70
C ALA A 331 11.14 21.63 7.64
N SER A 332 9.82 21.72 7.87
CA SER A 332 9.23 22.69 8.81
C SER A 332 9.12 22.10 10.21
N TYR A 333 9.40 22.91 11.20
CA TYR A 333 9.34 22.58 12.62
C TYR A 333 8.63 23.68 13.40
N VAL A 334 8.17 23.35 14.59
CA VAL A 334 7.58 24.29 15.54
C VAL A 334 8.05 24.02 16.95
N ASN A 335 8.36 25.09 17.67
CA ASN A 335 8.72 25.09 19.10
C ASN A 335 7.45 25.32 19.92
N ALA A 336 6.96 24.34 20.62
CA ALA A 336 5.71 24.46 21.36
C ALA A 336 5.74 23.60 22.63
N GLY A 337 5.24 24.14 23.74
CA GLY A 337 5.18 23.41 25.01
C GLY A 337 6.55 22.93 25.51
N GLY A 338 7.64 23.58 25.13
CA GLY A 338 9.01 23.20 25.51
C GLY A 338 9.58 22.02 24.68
N LYS A 339 8.92 21.64 23.62
CA LYS A 339 9.33 20.57 22.69
C LYS A 339 9.34 21.08 21.26
N VAL A 340 10.23 20.52 20.43
CA VAL A 340 10.27 20.76 18.98
C VAL A 340 9.53 19.64 18.29
N TYR A 341 8.54 20.00 17.47
CA TYR A 341 7.79 19.07 16.64
C TYR A 341 8.08 19.31 15.16
N GLN A 342 8.21 18.26 14.40
CA GLN A 342 8.21 18.36 12.94
C GLN A 342 6.78 18.61 12.46
N VAL A 343 6.61 19.53 11.51
CA VAL A 343 5.34 19.75 10.84
C VAL A 343 5.26 18.82 9.62
N SER A 344 4.18 18.06 9.51
CA SER A 344 3.98 17.20 8.35
C SER A 344 3.94 18.01 7.06
N ASN A 345 4.54 17.50 5.97
CA ASN A 345 4.41 18.09 4.64
C ASN A 345 2.97 18.01 4.09
N LYS A 346 2.12 17.21 4.74
CA LYS A 346 0.68 17.07 4.46
C LYS A 346 -0.18 17.70 5.57
N VAL A 347 0.36 18.64 6.33
CA VAL A 347 -0.38 19.35 7.38
C VAL A 347 -1.62 20.04 6.79
N VAL A 348 -2.73 19.95 7.50
CA VAL A 348 -3.98 20.63 7.13
C VAL A 348 -4.27 21.75 8.13
N CYS A 349 -4.78 22.87 7.64
CA CYS A 349 -4.96 24.08 8.41
C CYS A 349 -6.40 24.58 8.29
N TYR A 350 -7.00 24.96 9.42
CA TYR A 350 -8.42 25.28 9.52
C TYR A 350 -8.68 26.50 10.41
N ASN A 351 -9.59 27.37 9.97
CA ASN A 351 -10.12 28.47 10.78
C ASN A 351 -11.44 28.02 11.45
N THR A 352 -11.45 27.94 12.77
CA THR A 352 -12.59 27.44 13.52
C THR A 352 -13.75 28.44 13.61
N THR A 353 -13.48 29.73 13.47
CA THR A 353 -14.48 30.80 13.50
C THR A 353 -15.21 30.91 12.15
N THR A 354 -14.46 31.00 11.06
CA THR A 354 -15.02 31.11 9.71
C THR A 354 -15.42 29.75 9.12
N LYS A 355 -15.00 28.65 9.74
CA LYS A 355 -15.22 27.26 9.32
C LYS A 355 -14.70 26.98 7.90
N VAL A 356 -13.51 27.50 7.60
CA VAL A 356 -12.89 27.39 6.28
C VAL A 356 -11.49 26.76 6.38
N TRP A 357 -11.20 25.86 5.47
CA TRP A 357 -9.87 25.29 5.27
C TRP A 357 -8.96 26.26 4.51
N PHE A 358 -7.70 26.30 4.90
CA PHE A 358 -6.66 26.92 4.08
C PHE A 358 -6.25 25.94 2.99
N THR A 359 -6.55 26.25 1.72
CA THR A 359 -6.46 25.29 0.59
C THR A 359 -5.44 25.68 -0.47
N GLY A 360 -4.59 26.67 -0.22
CA GLY A 360 -3.52 27.05 -1.16
C GLY A 360 -2.38 26.02 -1.24
N ASP A 361 -1.37 26.33 -2.02
CA ASP A 361 -0.21 25.45 -2.21
C ASP A 361 0.61 25.27 -0.92
N ASP A 362 0.59 26.26 -0.03
CA ASP A 362 1.23 26.22 1.28
C ASP A 362 0.25 26.63 2.40
N PRO A 363 -0.57 25.70 2.90
CA PRO A 363 -1.52 25.97 4.00
C PRO A 363 -0.84 26.45 5.27
N LEU A 364 0.36 25.95 5.58
CA LEU A 364 1.14 26.37 6.74
C LEU A 364 1.50 27.86 6.65
N TYR A 365 1.98 28.31 5.51
CA TYR A 365 2.28 29.72 5.29
C TYR A 365 1.02 30.58 5.43
N GLN A 366 -0.09 30.14 4.84
CA GLN A 366 -1.36 30.89 4.84
C GLN A 366 -1.90 31.08 6.27
N ILE A 367 -1.95 30.04 7.11
CA ILE A 367 -2.47 30.15 8.45
C ILE A 367 -1.58 31.02 9.34
N ARG A 368 -0.26 30.93 9.18
CA ARG A 368 0.72 31.78 9.89
C ARG A 368 0.64 33.24 9.45
N ALA A 369 0.36 33.50 8.19
CA ALA A 369 0.14 34.88 7.71
C ALA A 369 -1.17 35.46 8.26
N TYR A 370 -2.18 34.61 8.44
CA TYR A 370 -3.50 35.01 8.91
C TYR A 370 -3.53 35.32 10.41
N SER A 371 -2.92 34.48 11.26
CA SER A 371 -3.02 34.58 12.72
C SER A 371 -1.68 34.37 13.41
N ASP A 372 -1.58 34.93 14.62
CA ASP A 372 -0.47 34.71 15.55
C ASP A 372 -0.89 33.89 16.79
N ASP A 373 -2.12 33.44 16.84
CA ASP A 373 -2.66 32.57 17.87
C ASP A 373 -3.12 31.26 17.23
N LEU A 374 -2.27 30.24 17.35
CA LEU A 374 -2.42 28.95 16.70
C LEU A 374 -2.49 27.82 17.73
N THR A 375 -3.25 26.79 17.39
CA THR A 375 -3.23 25.51 18.10
C THR A 375 -2.73 24.43 17.13
N ILE A 376 -1.71 23.70 17.54
CA ILE A 376 -1.18 22.57 16.78
C ILE A 376 -1.69 21.25 17.36
N TYR A 377 -1.88 20.26 16.50
CA TYR A 377 -2.36 18.94 16.87
C TYR A 377 -1.38 17.88 16.35
N VAL A 378 -0.85 17.08 17.29
CA VAL A 378 0.27 16.16 17.09
C VAL A 378 -0.22 14.72 17.11
N ASP A 379 0.25 13.91 16.17
CA ASP A 379 -0.07 12.47 16.13
C ASP A 379 0.77 11.68 17.15
N PRO A 380 0.22 10.59 17.71
CA PRO A 380 0.91 9.80 18.73
C PRO A 380 1.96 8.84 18.20
N TYR A 381 2.07 8.66 16.88
CA TYR A 381 2.97 7.68 16.26
C TYR A 381 4.26 8.32 15.77
N GLY A 382 4.16 9.21 14.78
CA GLY A 382 5.30 9.94 14.22
C GLY A 382 5.66 11.21 14.98
N GLU A 383 4.85 11.59 15.97
CA GLU A 383 4.98 12.83 16.74
C GLU A 383 5.09 14.09 15.84
N LYS A 384 4.35 14.08 14.72
CA LYS A 384 4.30 15.21 13.78
C LYS A 384 3.04 16.03 13.98
N VAL A 385 3.14 17.33 13.71
CA VAL A 385 1.97 18.20 13.61
C VAL A 385 1.19 17.86 12.35
N ARG A 386 -0.06 17.44 12.51
CA ARG A 386 -0.94 17.01 11.43
C ARG A 386 -2.05 17.98 11.10
N VAL A 387 -2.53 18.71 12.11
CA VAL A 387 -3.58 19.72 11.99
C VAL A 387 -3.15 20.98 12.72
N ILE A 388 -3.43 22.13 12.16
CA ILE A 388 -3.26 23.43 12.80
C ILE A 388 -4.57 24.19 12.69
N THR A 389 -5.01 24.77 13.80
CA THR A 389 -6.22 25.61 13.83
C THR A 389 -5.92 27.01 14.30
N THR A 390 -6.75 27.96 13.88
CA THR A 390 -6.84 29.32 14.40
C THR A 390 -8.30 29.69 14.60
N GLN A 391 -8.53 30.75 15.38
CA GLN A 391 -9.85 31.34 15.59
C GLN A 391 -10.10 32.52 14.67
#